data_c11c3854dd0d4d33f01819ad0d7f1068
#
_entry.id   c11c3854dd0d4d33f01819ad0d7f1068
#
_cell.length_a   1.000
_cell.length_b   1.000
_cell.length_c   1.000
_cell.angle_alpha   90.00
_cell.angle_beta   90.00
_cell.angle_gamma   90.00
#
_symmetry.space_group_name_H-M   'P 1'
#
loop_
_entity.id
_entity.type
_entity.pdbx_description
1 polymer ?
#
loop_
_entity_poly.entity_id
_entity_poly.type
_entity_poly.pdbx_seq_one_letter_code
_entity_poly.pdbx_strand_id
1 'polypeptide(L)'
;MSAAPPDGFAPHFRKSPVTDPWEPLFSRQVEGAVQIGLYLREAHCNSRGRPHGGVIAALGDNALGLSCGKVLGSVQGLVTVSLAVDYVGAAKIGQWLQVEPRVLRTGRAAP
;
A
#
# COMPACT_ATOMS: atom_id res chain seq x y z
N MET A 1 -17.08 5.61 -15.16
CA MET A 1 -16.60 4.25 -15.42
C MET A 1 -15.22 4.05 -14.87
N SER A 2 -15.02 2.99 -14.13
CA SER A 2 -13.73 2.73 -13.50
C SER A 2 -12.80 1.98 -14.43
N ALA A 3 -11.54 2.37 -14.46
CA ALA A 3 -10.53 1.61 -15.17
C ALA A 3 -10.23 0.33 -14.41
N ALA A 4 -9.92 -0.73 -15.14
CA ALA A 4 -9.46 -1.96 -14.50
C ALA A 4 -8.09 -1.75 -13.89
N PRO A 5 -7.80 -2.36 -12.74
CA PRO A 5 -6.47 -2.25 -12.17
C PRO A 5 -5.46 -3.05 -13.00
N PRO A 6 -4.16 -2.80 -12.80
CA PRO A 6 -3.12 -3.60 -13.44
C PRO A 6 -3.25 -5.08 -13.07
N ASP A 7 -2.63 -5.92 -13.87
CA ASP A 7 -2.70 -7.36 -13.71
C ASP A 7 -2.32 -7.79 -12.29
N GLY A 8 -3.09 -8.70 -11.74
CA GLY A 8 -2.84 -9.25 -10.43
C GLY A 8 -3.48 -8.47 -9.31
N PHE A 9 -3.90 -7.24 -9.57
CA PHE A 9 -4.61 -6.46 -8.56
C PHE A 9 -6.09 -6.76 -8.59
N ALA A 10 -6.69 -6.82 -7.40
CA ALA A 10 -8.12 -7.04 -7.21
C ALA A 10 -8.58 -6.07 -6.13
N PRO A 11 -9.89 -5.89 -5.97
CA PRO A 11 -10.36 -5.01 -4.89
C PRO A 11 -9.72 -5.38 -3.57
N HIS A 12 -9.28 -4.36 -2.83
CA HIS A 12 -8.56 -4.59 -1.59
C HIS A 12 -9.45 -5.30 -0.58
N PHE A 13 -8.90 -6.33 0.05
CA PHE A 13 -9.69 -7.23 0.90
C PHE A 13 -9.87 -6.71 2.32
N ARG A 14 -9.04 -5.76 2.78
CA ARG A 14 -9.12 -5.27 4.13
C ARG A 14 -9.65 -3.84 4.13
N LYS A 15 -10.90 -3.69 4.51
CA LYS A 15 -11.54 -2.38 4.57
C LYS A 15 -11.39 -1.80 5.96
N SER A 16 -11.35 -0.48 6.05
CA SER A 16 -11.33 0.19 7.34
C SER A 16 -11.91 1.60 7.22
N PRO A 17 -12.42 2.15 8.32
CA PRO A 17 -12.97 3.51 8.27
C PRO A 17 -11.98 4.55 7.78
N VAL A 18 -10.69 4.39 8.12
CA VAL A 18 -9.71 5.41 7.75
C VAL A 18 -9.43 5.38 6.25
N THR A 19 -9.55 4.22 5.60
CA THR A 19 -9.29 4.13 4.17
C THR A 19 -10.55 4.23 3.32
N ASP A 20 -11.73 4.14 3.94
CA ASP A 20 -12.99 4.21 3.19
C ASP A 20 -13.09 5.40 2.24
N PRO A 21 -12.73 6.62 2.64
CA PRO A 21 -12.84 7.76 1.73
C PRO A 21 -11.97 7.65 0.49
N TRP A 22 -10.99 6.77 0.50
CA TRP A 22 -10.05 6.64 -0.62
C TRP A 22 -10.36 5.46 -1.54
N GLU A 23 -11.40 4.69 -1.24
CA GLU A 23 -11.80 3.60 -2.12
C GLU A 23 -12.29 4.15 -3.47
N PRO A 24 -12.08 3.43 -4.57
CA PRO A 24 -11.67 2.04 -4.61
C PRO A 24 -10.15 1.87 -4.47
N LEU A 25 -9.78 0.95 -3.60
CA LEU A 25 -8.39 0.53 -3.43
C LEU A 25 -8.26 -0.89 -3.95
N PHE A 26 -7.08 -1.22 -4.39
CA PHE A 26 -6.79 -2.55 -4.94
C PHE A 26 -5.56 -3.11 -4.25
N SER A 27 -5.44 -4.42 -4.23
CA SER A 27 -4.25 -5.03 -3.67
C SER A 27 -3.83 -6.23 -4.50
N ARG A 28 -2.56 -6.56 -4.38
CA ARG A 28 -1.98 -7.71 -5.06
C ARG A 28 -1.08 -8.44 -4.09
N GLN A 29 -1.30 -9.75 -3.99
CA GLN A 29 -0.45 -10.60 -3.18
C GLN A 29 0.77 -10.98 -4.01
N VAL A 30 1.94 -10.72 -3.45
CA VAL A 30 3.19 -11.17 -4.08
C VAL A 30 3.96 -11.93 -3.01
N GLU A 31 5.04 -12.55 -3.40
CA GLU A 31 5.85 -13.27 -2.44
C GLU A 31 6.38 -12.30 -1.39
N GLY A 32 6.05 -12.57 -0.14
CA GLY A 32 6.55 -11.77 0.97
C GLY A 32 5.90 -10.42 1.18
N ALA A 33 4.84 -10.09 0.43
CA ALA A 33 4.24 -8.78 0.58
C ALA A 33 2.82 -8.70 0.07
N VAL A 34 2.13 -7.67 0.52
CA VAL A 34 0.85 -7.25 -0.03
C VAL A 34 1.05 -5.84 -0.56
N GLN A 35 0.82 -5.65 -1.84
CA GLN A 35 0.93 -4.33 -2.47
C GLN A 35 -0.45 -3.71 -2.53
N ILE A 36 -0.55 -2.40 -2.30
CA ILE A 36 -1.81 -1.69 -2.38
C ILE A 36 -1.68 -0.62 -3.45
N GLY A 37 -2.68 -0.50 -4.30
CA GLY A 37 -2.66 0.48 -5.36
C GLY A 37 -4.01 1.12 -5.61
N LEU A 38 -3.97 2.22 -6.33
CA LEU A 38 -5.17 2.97 -6.67
C LEU A 38 -4.92 3.81 -7.92
N TYR A 39 -6.01 4.19 -8.56
CA TYR A 39 -5.94 5.26 -9.54
C TYR A 39 -6.16 6.57 -8.80
N LEU A 40 -5.26 7.51 -9.00
CA LEU A 40 -5.27 8.76 -8.28
C LEU A 40 -6.49 9.59 -8.66
N ARG A 41 -7.20 10.06 -7.64
CA ARG A 41 -8.33 10.97 -7.84
C ARG A 41 -8.26 12.06 -6.77
N GLU A 42 -9.15 13.02 -6.83
CA GLU A 42 -9.11 14.18 -5.94
C GLU A 42 -9.05 13.81 -4.47
N ALA A 43 -9.78 12.77 -4.07
CA ALA A 43 -9.82 12.38 -2.65
C ALA A 43 -8.45 11.99 -2.10
N HIS A 44 -7.49 11.70 -2.97
CA HIS A 44 -6.15 11.31 -2.57
C HIS A 44 -5.15 12.45 -2.63
N CYS A 45 -5.60 13.64 -3.03
CA CYS A 45 -4.68 14.72 -3.38
C CYS A 45 -4.73 15.85 -2.37
N ASN A 46 -3.64 16.60 -2.33
CA ASN A 46 -3.58 17.84 -1.56
C ASN A 46 -4.16 18.99 -2.40
N SER A 47 -4.11 20.20 -1.85
CA SER A 47 -4.69 21.37 -2.51
C SER A 47 -4.01 21.72 -3.83
N ARG A 48 -2.86 21.14 -4.10
CA ARG A 48 -2.13 21.37 -5.36
C ARG A 48 -2.40 20.28 -6.39
N GLY A 49 -3.32 19.37 -6.09
CA GLY A 49 -3.64 18.28 -7.01
C GLY A 49 -2.59 17.19 -7.05
N ARG A 50 -1.75 17.10 -6.02
CA ARG A 50 -0.71 16.08 -5.96
C ARG A 50 -1.04 15.07 -4.87
N PRO A 51 -0.52 13.85 -4.98
CA PRO A 51 -0.79 12.85 -3.95
C PRO A 51 -0.45 13.36 -2.57
N HIS A 52 -1.38 13.23 -1.65
CA HIS A 52 -1.18 13.70 -0.28
C HIS A 52 -0.25 12.73 0.45
N GLY A 53 0.79 13.28 1.08
CA GLY A 53 1.74 12.44 1.82
C GLY A 53 1.10 11.62 2.91
N GLY A 54 0.09 12.16 3.57
CA GLY A 54 -0.63 11.43 4.62
C GLY A 54 -1.39 10.22 4.08
N VAL A 55 -1.99 10.35 2.89
CA VAL A 55 -2.67 9.23 2.25
C VAL A 55 -1.66 8.14 1.91
N ILE A 56 -0.54 8.53 1.33
CA ILE A 56 0.51 7.56 0.98
C ILE A 56 1.03 6.85 2.24
N ALA A 57 1.24 7.61 3.31
CA ALA A 57 1.72 7.05 4.56
C ALA A 57 0.73 6.06 5.16
N ALA A 58 -0.55 6.39 5.10
CA ALA A 58 -1.59 5.50 5.63
C ALA A 58 -1.68 4.21 4.83
N LEU A 59 -1.60 4.31 3.50
CA LEU A 59 -1.60 3.12 2.65
C LEU A 59 -0.34 2.30 2.86
N GLY A 60 0.79 2.98 3.06
CA GLY A 60 2.05 2.32 3.38
C GLY A 60 1.95 1.54 4.68
N ASP A 61 1.39 2.16 5.71
CA ASP A 61 1.20 1.50 6.99
C ASP A 61 0.31 0.26 6.85
N ASN A 62 -0.79 0.39 6.11
CA ASN A 62 -1.69 -0.72 5.88
C ASN A 62 -0.97 -1.86 5.15
N ALA A 63 -0.25 -1.52 4.09
CA ALA A 63 0.49 -2.52 3.31
C ALA A 63 1.56 -3.20 4.14
N LEU A 64 2.27 -2.45 4.99
CA LEU A 64 3.31 -3.01 5.85
C LEU A 64 2.71 -3.96 6.87
N GLY A 65 1.60 -3.57 7.50
CA GLY A 65 0.95 -4.43 8.49
C GLY A 65 0.50 -5.75 7.88
N LEU A 66 -0.14 -5.69 6.72
CA LEU A 66 -0.61 -6.89 6.04
C LEU A 66 0.55 -7.75 5.56
N SER A 67 1.63 -7.12 5.10
CA SER A 67 2.81 -7.84 4.65
C SER A 67 3.52 -8.53 5.81
N CYS A 68 3.61 -7.88 6.95
CA CYS A 68 4.19 -8.50 8.14
C CYS A 68 3.39 -9.72 8.56
N GLY A 69 2.07 -9.60 8.55
CA GLY A 69 1.21 -10.73 8.88
C GLY A 69 1.42 -11.89 7.92
N LYS A 70 1.58 -11.57 6.65
CA LYS A 70 1.80 -12.60 5.63
C LYS A 70 3.12 -13.33 5.83
N VAL A 71 4.19 -12.58 6.12
CA VAL A 71 5.53 -13.15 6.25
C VAL A 71 5.67 -13.93 7.54
N LEU A 72 5.12 -13.41 8.63
CA LEU A 72 5.32 -14.03 9.93
C LEU A 72 4.31 -15.10 10.26
N GLY A 73 3.16 -15.07 9.57
CA GLY A 73 2.07 -15.96 9.93
C GLY A 73 1.46 -15.58 11.27
N SER A 74 2.30 -15.42 12.26
CA SER A 74 1.89 -14.84 13.53
C SER A 74 3.00 -13.87 13.92
N VAL A 75 2.66 -12.89 14.74
CA VAL A 75 3.62 -11.86 15.09
C VAL A 75 4.56 -12.40 16.16
N GLN A 76 5.68 -12.90 15.70
CA GLN A 76 6.71 -13.44 16.57
C GLN A 76 8.04 -12.88 16.10
N GLY A 77 8.73 -12.19 16.96
CA GLY A 77 10.04 -11.69 16.65
C GLY A 77 10.04 -10.33 16.00
N LEU A 78 11.22 -9.88 15.69
CA LEU A 78 11.42 -8.56 15.14
C LEU A 78 11.54 -8.64 13.63
N VAL A 79 10.92 -7.68 12.97
CA VAL A 79 11.12 -7.48 11.54
C VAL A 79 11.42 -6.01 11.32
N THR A 80 12.27 -5.77 10.36
CA THR A 80 12.51 -4.42 9.88
C THR A 80 11.75 -4.31 8.57
N VAL A 81 10.96 -3.27 8.44
CA VAL A 81 10.21 -3.03 7.21
C VAL A 81 10.68 -1.74 6.58
N SER A 82 10.67 -1.71 5.29
CA SER A 82 10.92 -0.48 4.57
C SER A 82 9.82 -0.33 3.54
N LEU A 83 9.52 0.92 3.27
CA LEU A 83 8.46 1.25 2.32
C LEU A 83 9.10 1.97 1.14
N ALA A 84 8.83 1.46 -0.04
CA ALA A 84 9.20 2.14 -1.27
C ALA A 84 7.93 2.55 -1.99
N VAL A 85 7.89 3.81 -2.39
CA VAL A 85 6.77 4.32 -3.17
C VAL A 85 7.33 4.71 -4.53
N ASP A 86 6.86 4.01 -5.56
CA ASP A 86 7.32 4.29 -6.91
C ASP A 86 6.38 5.28 -7.57
N TYR A 87 6.94 6.40 -7.95
CA TYR A 87 6.22 7.36 -8.78
C TYR A 87 6.77 7.25 -10.19
N VAL A 88 5.89 7.09 -11.14
CA VAL A 88 6.32 7.11 -12.53
C VAL A 88 6.10 8.53 -13.01
N GLY A 89 7.16 9.34 -12.88
CA GLY A 89 7.05 10.76 -13.18
C GLY A 89 6.25 11.51 -12.14
N ALA A 90 5.72 12.66 -12.48
CA ALA A 90 4.85 13.39 -11.58
C ALA A 90 3.48 12.73 -11.57
N ALA A 91 3.08 12.20 -10.43
CA ALA A 91 1.80 11.54 -10.32
C ALA A 91 0.66 12.53 -10.48
N LYS A 92 -0.28 12.21 -11.33
CA LYS A 92 -1.43 13.05 -11.65
C LYS A 92 -2.71 12.26 -11.48
N ILE A 93 -3.80 13.01 -11.34
CA ILE A 93 -5.13 12.38 -11.29
C ILE A 93 -5.30 11.50 -12.53
N GLY A 94 -5.76 10.28 -12.30
CA GLY A 94 -5.94 9.28 -13.34
C GLY A 94 -4.79 8.30 -13.47
N GLN A 95 -3.63 8.60 -12.88
CA GLN A 95 -2.50 7.68 -12.95
C GLN A 95 -2.56 6.66 -11.84
N TRP A 96 -1.94 5.52 -12.09
CA TRP A 96 -1.85 4.45 -11.10
C TRP A 96 -0.71 4.73 -10.14
N LEU A 97 -0.99 4.54 -8.85
CA LEU A 97 -0.01 4.65 -7.78
C LEU A 97 -0.07 3.36 -6.97
N GLN A 98 1.07 2.79 -6.67
CA GLN A 98 1.07 1.61 -5.80
C GLN A 98 2.17 1.69 -4.76
N VAL A 99 1.88 1.11 -3.60
CA VAL A 99 2.80 1.02 -2.48
C VAL A 99 3.34 -0.39 -2.46
N GLU A 100 4.66 -0.49 -2.42
CA GLU A 100 5.34 -1.79 -2.45
C GLU A 100 6.17 -1.94 -1.17
N PRO A 101 5.58 -2.51 -0.13
CA PRO A 101 6.32 -2.69 1.11
C PRO A 101 7.33 -3.81 0.98
N ARG A 102 8.41 -3.70 1.71
CA ARG A 102 9.42 -4.74 1.76
C ARG A 102 9.65 -5.09 3.21
N VAL A 103 9.43 -6.35 3.55
CA VAL A 103 9.65 -6.84 4.90
C VAL A 103 11.05 -7.45 4.96
N LEU A 104 11.89 -6.87 5.77
CA LEU A 104 13.23 -7.37 5.98
C LEU A 104 13.25 -8.06 7.32
N ARG A 105 13.68 -9.31 7.30
CA ARG A 105 13.75 -10.06 8.52
C ARG A 105 15.11 -9.76 9.14
N THR A 106 15.12 -8.97 10.22
CA THR A 106 16.34 -8.75 10.95
C THR A 106 16.71 -10.06 11.65
N GLY A 107 17.88 -10.14 12.13
CA GLY A 107 18.27 -11.31 12.88
C GLY A 107 17.18 -11.63 13.87
N ARG A 108 17.23 -12.76 14.50
CA ARG A 108 16.15 -13.17 15.36
C ARG A 108 15.88 -12.13 16.43
N ALA A 109 14.65 -12.10 16.80
CA ALA A 109 14.29 -11.31 17.95
C ALA A 109 15.13 -11.79 19.12
N ALA A 110 15.45 -10.88 19.91
CA ALA A 110 16.32 -11.17 20.97
C ALA A 110 15.93 -12.38 21.66
N PRO A 111 16.66 -12.74 22.11
CA PRO A 111 17.33 -13.62 22.77
C PRO A 111 17.33 -13.98 23.21
#